data_36a417f9f13690f81f6455d536f10b4e
#
_entry.id   36a417f9f13690f81f6455d536f10b4e
#
_cell.length_a   1.000
_cell.length_b   1.000
_cell.length_c   1.000
_cell.angle_alpha   90.00
_cell.angle_beta   90.00
_cell.angle_gamma   90.00
#
_symmetry.space_group_name_H-M   'P 1'
#
loop_
_entity.id
_entity.type
_entity.pdbx_description
1 polymer ?
#
loop_
_entity_poly.entity_id
_entity_poly.type
_entity_poly.pdbx_seq_one_letter_code
_entity_poly.pdbx_strand_id
1 'polypeptide(L)'
;MAKPDQDVVVFVGDGSYLLNNTDIYSSVITKNKLIIIICDNGGFAVINRLQLFKGGKEYNNLLKSSKTPGLVDVDFAKHAESMGAKSEHVNSISELEEAFKRAKKSDVTYVISIKTHAYKWIEGSAFWDSPTLENPTTEENKEALKLYKEGKNKQRQGV
;
A
#
# COMPACT_ATOMS: atom_id res chain seq x y z
N MET A 1 -22.29 1.14 -13.51
CA MET A 1 -21.37 0.18 -12.88
C MET A 1 -21.31 -1.10 -13.68
N ALA A 2 -20.12 -1.72 -13.81
CA ALA A 2 -19.99 -2.97 -14.57
C ALA A 2 -20.63 -4.19 -13.89
N LYS A 3 -20.77 -4.18 -12.54
CA LYS A 3 -21.33 -5.28 -11.74
C LYS A 3 -22.04 -4.74 -10.49
N PRO A 4 -23.27 -4.26 -10.62
CA PRO A 4 -24.01 -3.61 -9.51
C PRO A 4 -24.32 -4.54 -8.34
N ASP A 5 -24.39 -5.87 -8.57
CA ASP A 5 -24.76 -6.87 -7.56
C ASP A 5 -23.55 -7.48 -6.83
N GLN A 6 -22.36 -6.94 -7.01
CA GLN A 6 -21.14 -7.45 -6.38
C GLN A 6 -20.50 -6.40 -5.48
N ASP A 7 -20.02 -6.84 -4.31
CA ASP A 7 -19.16 -6.01 -3.48
C ASP A 7 -17.82 -5.76 -4.18
N VAL A 8 -17.38 -4.50 -4.19
CA VAL A 8 -16.07 -4.11 -4.66
C VAL A 8 -15.19 -3.86 -3.46
N VAL A 9 -14.13 -4.64 -3.33
CA VAL A 9 -13.15 -4.54 -2.23
C VAL A 9 -11.84 -4.01 -2.77
N VAL A 10 -11.33 -2.96 -2.13
CA VAL A 10 -10.07 -2.30 -2.49
C VAL A 10 -9.09 -2.43 -1.33
N PHE A 11 -7.93 -3.01 -1.57
CA PHE A 11 -6.79 -2.95 -0.66
C PHE A 11 -5.83 -1.86 -1.15
N VAL A 12 -5.49 -0.93 -0.28
CA VAL A 12 -4.66 0.22 -0.65
C VAL A 12 -3.69 0.56 0.48
N GLY A 13 -2.46 0.93 0.12
CA GLY A 13 -1.51 1.49 1.10
C GLY A 13 -1.86 2.94 1.43
N ASP A 14 -1.46 3.39 2.61
CA ASP A 14 -1.67 4.76 3.10
C ASP A 14 -1.14 5.83 2.14
N GLY A 15 0.05 5.66 1.59
CA GLY A 15 0.60 6.59 0.60
C GLY A 15 -0.24 6.67 -0.68
N SER A 16 -0.70 5.53 -1.20
CA SER A 16 -1.57 5.50 -2.39
C SER A 16 -2.96 6.06 -2.11
N TYR A 17 -3.50 5.81 -0.91
CA TYR A 17 -4.75 6.41 -0.47
C TYR A 17 -4.68 7.94 -0.48
N LEU A 18 -3.58 8.53 0.01
CA LEU A 18 -3.41 9.98 0.03
C LEU A 18 -3.27 10.58 -1.38
N LEU A 19 -2.83 9.81 -2.36
CA LEU A 19 -2.75 10.27 -3.75
C LEU A 19 -4.12 10.36 -4.43
N ASN A 20 -5.06 9.46 -4.09
CA ASN A 20 -6.36 9.39 -4.76
C ASN A 20 -7.46 8.90 -3.82
N ASN A 21 -7.94 9.77 -2.95
CA ASN A 21 -9.00 9.46 -1.98
C ASN A 21 -10.38 10.05 -2.36
N THR A 22 -10.45 10.90 -3.38
CA THR A 22 -11.69 11.56 -3.80
C THR A 22 -12.76 10.61 -4.31
N ASP A 23 -12.39 9.41 -4.73
CA ASP A 23 -13.34 8.38 -5.16
C ASP A 23 -14.22 7.85 -4.01
N ILE A 24 -13.80 8.04 -2.75
CA ILE A 24 -14.67 7.79 -1.59
C ILE A 24 -15.90 8.69 -1.67
N TYR A 25 -15.69 10.00 -1.83
CA TYR A 25 -16.79 10.94 -1.97
C TYR A 25 -17.65 10.61 -3.19
N SER A 26 -17.04 10.33 -4.33
CA SER A 26 -17.73 9.92 -5.55
C SER A 26 -18.60 8.68 -5.33
N SER A 27 -18.10 7.69 -4.61
CA SER A 27 -18.83 6.45 -4.31
C SER A 27 -20.06 6.72 -3.41
N VAL A 28 -19.92 7.64 -2.46
CA VAL A 28 -21.01 8.01 -1.54
C VAL A 28 -22.11 8.74 -2.29
N ILE A 29 -21.79 9.77 -3.08
CA ILE A 29 -22.81 10.57 -3.79
C ILE A 29 -23.50 9.78 -4.90
N THR A 30 -22.80 8.85 -5.54
CA THR A 30 -23.37 8.00 -6.60
C THR A 30 -24.05 6.74 -6.04
N LYS A 31 -24.01 6.54 -4.72
CA LYS A 31 -24.54 5.34 -4.01
C LYS A 31 -23.95 4.03 -4.55
N ASN A 32 -22.69 4.07 -4.95
CA ASN A 32 -21.94 2.93 -5.44
C ASN A 32 -20.95 2.47 -4.36
N LYS A 33 -21.42 1.60 -3.46
CA LYS A 33 -20.67 1.16 -2.29
C LYS A 33 -19.31 0.56 -2.65
N LEU A 34 -18.27 1.00 -1.95
CA LEU A 34 -16.94 0.38 -1.90
C LEU A 34 -16.64 -0.11 -0.49
N ILE A 35 -15.87 -1.19 -0.38
CA ILE A 35 -15.23 -1.60 0.86
C ILE A 35 -13.73 -1.35 0.68
N ILE A 36 -13.15 -0.43 1.44
CA ILE A 36 -11.77 0.00 1.29
C ILE A 36 -10.99 -0.39 2.55
N ILE A 37 -9.91 -1.14 2.38
CA ILE A 37 -9.01 -1.53 3.46
C ILE A 37 -7.69 -0.80 3.26
N ILE A 38 -7.38 0.12 4.18
CA ILE A 38 -6.15 0.91 4.16
C ILE A 38 -5.09 0.20 5.00
N CYS A 39 -4.06 -0.30 4.34
CA CYS A 39 -2.89 -0.89 4.97
C CYS A 39 -1.88 0.22 5.30
N ASP A 40 -1.99 0.80 6.48
CA ASP A 40 -1.16 1.90 6.93
C ASP A 40 0.20 1.37 7.41
N ASN A 41 1.21 1.56 6.60
CA ASN A 41 2.60 1.21 6.89
C ASN A 41 3.51 2.44 7.10
N GLY A 42 2.94 3.64 7.14
CA GLY A 42 3.64 4.89 7.38
C GLY A 42 4.35 5.43 6.13
N GLY A 43 3.78 5.22 4.93
CA GLY A 43 4.27 5.82 3.70
C GLY A 43 4.30 4.88 2.49
N PHE A 44 5.34 4.99 1.67
CA PHE A 44 5.53 4.16 0.48
C PHE A 44 6.47 2.99 0.76
N ALA A 45 6.06 2.04 1.62
CA ALA A 45 6.92 0.94 2.08
C ALA A 45 7.40 0.02 0.95
N VAL A 46 6.56 -0.21 -0.08
CA VAL A 46 6.97 -1.00 -1.25
C VAL A 46 8.08 -0.30 -2.03
N ILE A 47 7.97 1.01 -2.20
CA ILE A 47 9.01 1.81 -2.87
C ILE A 47 10.30 1.80 -2.06
N ASN A 48 10.20 1.95 -0.73
CA ASN A 48 11.35 1.84 0.17
C ASN A 48 12.03 0.48 0.05
N ARG A 49 11.25 -0.61 0.01
CA ARG A 49 11.76 -1.96 -0.22
C ARG A 49 12.51 -2.08 -1.54
N LEU A 50 11.94 -1.58 -2.63
CA LEU A 50 12.57 -1.63 -3.95
C LEU A 50 13.88 -0.85 -3.97
N GLN A 51 13.92 0.30 -3.32
CA GLN A 51 15.13 1.12 -3.21
C GLN A 51 16.25 0.39 -2.46
N LEU A 52 15.94 -0.19 -1.30
CA LEU A 52 16.88 -0.99 -0.51
C LEU A 52 17.36 -2.22 -1.29
N PHE A 53 16.45 -2.91 -1.96
CA PHE A 53 16.76 -4.11 -2.75
C PHE A 53 17.71 -3.83 -3.92
N LYS A 54 17.71 -2.59 -4.43
CA LYS A 54 18.63 -2.12 -5.47
C LYS A 54 19.95 -1.55 -4.91
N GLY A 55 20.24 -1.75 -3.62
CA GLY A 55 21.45 -1.27 -2.95
C GLY A 55 21.41 0.22 -2.59
N GLY A 56 20.24 0.86 -2.68
CA GLY A 56 20.03 2.23 -2.21
C GLY A 56 19.87 2.31 -0.70
N LYS A 57 19.91 3.54 -0.16
CA LYS A 57 19.59 3.83 1.25
C LYS A 57 18.16 4.33 1.36
N GLU A 58 17.56 4.16 2.55
CA GLU A 58 16.25 4.76 2.82
C GLU A 58 16.28 6.28 2.63
N TYR A 59 15.30 6.79 1.89
CA TYR A 59 15.20 8.22 1.65
C TYR A 59 13.76 8.64 1.40
N ASN A 60 13.17 9.33 2.37
CA ASN A 60 11.86 9.97 2.29
C ASN A 60 10.65 9.10 1.83
N ASN A 61 10.80 7.78 1.73
CA ASN A 61 9.70 6.89 1.37
C ASN A 61 8.81 6.53 2.55
N LEU A 62 9.35 6.59 3.76
CA LEU A 62 8.60 6.36 4.99
C LEU A 62 8.62 7.62 5.85
N LEU A 63 7.53 7.91 6.54
CA LEU A 63 7.42 9.05 7.44
C LEU A 63 8.54 9.05 8.47
N LYS A 64 8.84 7.89 9.07
CA LYS A 64 9.90 7.76 10.08
C LYS A 64 11.32 8.00 9.55
N SER A 65 11.57 7.83 8.27
CA SER A 65 12.86 8.12 7.62
C SER A 65 12.86 9.47 6.88
N SER A 66 11.73 10.17 6.92
CA SER A 66 11.60 11.49 6.34
C SER A 66 12.38 12.53 7.19
N LYS A 67 13.04 13.45 6.52
CA LYS A 67 13.68 14.61 7.14
C LYS A 67 12.72 15.79 7.34
N THR A 68 11.44 15.61 7.01
CA THR A 68 10.43 16.67 7.13
C THR A 68 10.04 16.84 8.60
N PRO A 69 10.21 18.04 9.19
CA PRO A 69 9.78 18.29 10.55
C PRO A 69 8.24 18.39 10.64
N GLY A 70 7.69 18.05 11.80
CA GLY A 70 6.25 18.25 12.07
C GLY A 70 5.34 17.31 11.30
N LEU A 71 5.74 16.07 11.09
CA LEU A 71 4.91 15.06 10.46
C LEU A 71 3.62 14.84 11.24
N VAL A 72 2.51 14.79 10.54
CA VAL A 72 1.18 14.52 11.09
C VAL A 72 0.82 13.05 10.88
N ASP A 73 0.40 12.38 11.93
CA ASP A 73 -0.21 11.05 11.80
C ASP A 73 -1.66 11.23 11.31
N VAL A 74 -1.94 10.71 10.14
CA VAL A 74 -3.25 10.87 9.49
C VAL A 74 -4.24 9.87 10.09
N ASP A 75 -5.34 10.38 10.63
CA ASP A 75 -6.50 9.55 11.01
C ASP A 75 -7.32 9.23 9.75
N PHE A 76 -6.98 8.12 9.10
CA PHE A 76 -7.64 7.69 7.86
C PHE A 76 -9.12 7.39 8.04
N ALA A 77 -9.52 6.93 9.22
CA ALA A 77 -10.93 6.67 9.51
C ALA A 77 -11.72 7.98 9.53
N LYS A 78 -11.30 8.96 10.32
CA LYS A 78 -11.95 10.28 10.34
C LYS A 78 -11.91 10.99 8.99
N HIS A 79 -10.81 10.83 8.26
CA HIS A 79 -10.71 11.40 6.92
C HIS A 79 -11.79 10.83 6.00
N ALA A 80 -11.99 9.52 6.00
CA ALA A 80 -13.05 8.88 5.22
C ALA A 80 -14.46 9.27 5.66
N GLU A 81 -14.69 9.40 6.98
CA GLU A 81 -15.96 9.89 7.53
C GLU A 81 -16.32 11.29 7.05
N SER A 82 -15.31 12.17 6.95
CA SER A 82 -15.54 13.54 6.44
C SER A 82 -16.04 13.59 5.00
N MET A 83 -15.84 12.51 4.24
CA MET A 83 -16.35 12.32 2.87
C MET A 83 -17.68 11.54 2.82
N GLY A 84 -18.28 11.25 3.98
CA GLY A 84 -19.58 10.60 4.09
C GLY A 84 -19.55 9.07 4.10
N ALA A 85 -18.38 8.44 4.14
CA ALA A 85 -18.25 7.01 4.32
C ALA A 85 -18.48 6.61 5.80
N LYS A 86 -18.85 5.36 6.06
CA LYS A 86 -18.64 4.73 7.37
C LYS A 86 -17.19 4.30 7.47
N SER A 87 -16.61 4.39 8.68
CA SER A 87 -15.21 3.97 8.85
C SER A 87 -14.91 3.46 10.24
N GLU A 88 -13.84 2.74 10.38
CA GLU A 88 -13.25 2.32 11.65
C GLU A 88 -11.76 2.02 11.52
N HIS A 89 -11.07 2.11 12.66
CA HIS A 89 -9.69 1.65 12.80
C HIS A 89 -9.67 0.33 13.55
N VAL A 90 -8.83 -0.61 13.08
CA VAL A 90 -8.66 -1.94 13.69
C VAL A 90 -7.18 -2.24 13.94
N ASN A 91 -6.91 -3.05 14.98
CA ASN A 91 -5.56 -3.31 15.46
C ASN A 91 -5.12 -4.78 15.28
N SER A 92 -6.03 -5.65 14.83
CA SER A 92 -5.75 -7.07 14.65
C SER A 92 -6.48 -7.63 13.43
N ILE A 93 -6.05 -8.79 12.97
CA ILE A 93 -6.72 -9.52 11.87
C ILE A 93 -8.14 -9.93 12.30
N SER A 94 -8.33 -10.36 13.54
CA SER A 94 -9.66 -10.71 14.05
C SER A 94 -10.62 -9.51 14.03
N GLU A 95 -10.14 -8.34 14.45
CA GLU A 95 -10.94 -7.10 14.35
C GLU A 95 -11.22 -6.73 12.89
N LEU A 96 -10.24 -6.92 11.98
CA LEU A 96 -10.43 -6.68 10.55
C LEU A 96 -11.52 -7.60 9.97
N GLU A 97 -11.54 -8.87 10.34
CA GLU A 97 -12.58 -9.81 9.90
C GLU A 97 -13.98 -9.37 10.35
N GLU A 98 -14.13 -8.93 11.61
CA GLU A 98 -15.40 -8.43 12.12
C GLU A 98 -15.80 -7.10 11.46
N ALA A 99 -14.86 -6.18 11.26
CA ALA A 99 -15.08 -4.93 10.54
C ALA A 99 -15.52 -5.21 9.10
N PHE A 100 -14.91 -6.17 8.44
CA PHE A 100 -15.28 -6.56 7.08
C PHE A 100 -16.70 -7.13 7.01
N LYS A 101 -17.13 -7.91 8.00
CA LYS A 101 -18.52 -8.38 8.10
C LYS A 101 -19.51 -7.21 8.25
N ARG A 102 -19.14 -6.16 9.03
CA ARG A 102 -19.93 -4.93 9.14
C ARG A 102 -19.96 -4.17 7.81
N ALA A 103 -18.82 -4.04 7.15
CA ALA A 103 -18.70 -3.38 5.85
C ALA A 103 -19.56 -4.05 4.77
N LYS A 104 -19.61 -5.37 4.74
CA LYS A 104 -20.50 -6.10 3.82
C LYS A 104 -21.98 -5.78 4.03
N LYS A 105 -22.41 -5.55 5.27
CA LYS A 105 -23.79 -5.22 5.63
C LYS A 105 -24.11 -3.73 5.47
N SER A 106 -23.11 -2.90 5.23
CA SER A 106 -23.32 -1.45 5.05
C SER A 106 -24.00 -1.17 3.71
N ASP A 107 -24.80 -0.14 3.71
CA ASP A 107 -25.48 0.44 2.54
C ASP A 107 -24.67 1.57 1.88
N VAL A 108 -23.60 2.03 2.54
CA VAL A 108 -22.70 3.06 2.04
C VAL A 108 -21.27 2.55 2.03
N THR A 109 -20.39 3.25 1.33
CA THR A 109 -18.95 2.98 1.31
C THR A 109 -18.41 2.87 2.73
N TYR A 110 -17.57 1.87 2.95
CA TYR A 110 -17.02 1.53 4.25
C TYR A 110 -15.50 1.46 4.17
N VAL A 111 -14.82 2.19 5.04
CA VAL A 111 -13.35 2.28 5.07
C VAL A 111 -12.84 1.68 6.38
N ILE A 112 -11.91 0.76 6.28
CA ILE A 112 -11.26 0.11 7.43
C ILE A 112 -9.77 0.42 7.34
N SER A 113 -9.20 1.06 8.37
CA SER A 113 -7.77 1.27 8.44
C SER A 113 -7.12 0.31 9.42
N ILE A 114 -5.98 -0.27 9.04
CA ILE A 114 -5.19 -1.17 9.88
C ILE A 114 -3.71 -0.82 9.76
N LYS A 115 -3.02 -0.71 10.91
CA LYS A 115 -1.56 -0.54 10.93
C LYS A 115 -0.89 -1.83 10.45
N THR A 116 0.04 -1.69 9.52
CA THR A 116 0.83 -2.79 8.97
C THR A 116 2.33 -2.53 9.11
N HIS A 117 3.14 -3.56 8.95
CA HIS A 117 4.57 -3.44 9.19
C HIS A 117 5.32 -3.04 7.91
N ALA A 118 6.02 -1.90 7.95
CA ALA A 118 6.73 -1.36 6.78
C ALA A 118 7.90 -2.23 6.27
N TYR A 119 8.42 -3.16 7.07
CA TYR A 119 9.62 -3.96 6.75
C TYR A 119 9.39 -5.47 6.76
N LYS A 120 8.17 -5.93 7.02
CA LYS A 120 7.83 -7.37 6.96
C LYS A 120 7.06 -7.64 5.68
N TRP A 121 7.62 -8.50 4.85
CA TRP A 121 7.02 -8.94 3.59
C TRP A 121 6.97 -10.45 3.53
N ILE A 122 6.13 -10.97 2.66
CA ILE A 122 6.21 -12.36 2.24
C ILE A 122 7.50 -12.57 1.41
N GLU A 123 8.07 -13.76 1.48
CA GLU A 123 9.20 -14.14 0.65
C GLU A 123 8.83 -14.12 -0.83
N GLY A 124 9.82 -13.90 -1.64
CA GLY A 124 9.68 -13.79 -3.08
C GLY A 124 9.60 -12.35 -3.57
N SER A 125 10.22 -12.11 -4.68
CA SER A 125 10.05 -10.88 -5.45
C SER A 125 10.23 -11.21 -6.92
N ALA A 126 9.47 -10.53 -7.78
CA ALA A 126 9.74 -10.57 -9.20
C ALA A 126 10.97 -9.69 -9.48
N PHE A 127 11.96 -10.25 -10.17
CA PHE A 127 13.05 -9.46 -10.73
C PHE A 127 12.53 -8.84 -12.03
N TRP A 128 12.00 -7.63 -11.92
CA TRP A 128 11.57 -6.90 -13.10
C TRP A 128 12.75 -6.31 -13.82
N ASP A 129 12.60 -6.03 -15.10
CA ASP A 129 13.53 -5.23 -15.88
C ASP A 129 13.48 -3.75 -15.45
N SER A 130 13.67 -3.51 -14.15
CA SER A 130 13.83 -2.16 -13.65
C SER A 130 15.31 -1.77 -13.79
N PRO A 131 15.60 -0.52 -14.14
CA PRO A 131 16.97 -0.06 -14.26
C PRO A 131 17.76 -0.36 -12.99
N THR A 132 18.84 -1.10 -13.14
CA THR A 132 19.89 -1.21 -12.13
C THR A 132 21.03 -0.30 -12.56
N LEU A 133 21.83 0.14 -11.61
CA LEU A 133 23.04 0.90 -11.93
C LEU A 133 23.98 0.01 -12.76
N GLU A 134 24.21 0.38 -14.01
CA GLU A 134 25.15 -0.35 -14.89
C GLU A 134 26.59 -0.28 -14.37
N ASN A 135 26.93 0.85 -13.74
CA ASN A 135 28.24 1.10 -13.15
C ASN A 135 28.11 1.35 -11.63
N PRO A 136 27.95 0.29 -10.81
CA PRO A 136 27.78 0.42 -9.38
C PRO A 136 29.07 0.93 -8.71
N THR A 137 28.94 1.95 -7.88
CA THR A 137 30.07 2.59 -7.17
C THR A 137 30.22 2.11 -5.73
N THR A 138 29.18 1.55 -5.12
CA THR A 138 29.20 1.03 -3.74
C THR A 138 29.12 -0.50 -3.74
N GLU A 139 29.57 -1.14 -2.66
CA GLU A 139 29.51 -2.60 -2.53
C GLU A 139 28.06 -3.10 -2.49
N GLU A 140 27.16 -2.35 -1.85
CA GLU A 140 25.73 -2.67 -1.81
C GLU A 140 25.13 -2.66 -3.23
N ASN A 141 25.51 -1.70 -4.06
CA ASN A 141 25.04 -1.62 -5.44
C ASN A 141 25.62 -2.73 -6.31
N LYS A 142 26.88 -3.14 -6.08
CA LYS A 142 27.50 -4.27 -6.78
C LYS A 142 26.80 -5.58 -6.45
N GLU A 143 26.53 -5.82 -5.16
CA GLU A 143 25.83 -7.03 -4.74
C GLU A 143 24.38 -7.04 -5.26
N ALA A 144 23.67 -5.92 -5.22
CA ALA A 144 22.34 -5.80 -5.80
C ALA A 144 22.32 -6.09 -7.31
N LEU A 145 23.31 -5.62 -8.06
CA LEU A 145 23.44 -5.92 -9.49
C LEU A 145 23.72 -7.41 -9.75
N LYS A 146 24.56 -8.04 -8.91
CA LYS A 146 24.84 -9.48 -8.98
C LYS A 146 23.58 -10.29 -8.74
N LEU A 147 22.86 -10.02 -7.64
CA LEU A 147 21.59 -10.69 -7.30
C LEU A 147 20.52 -10.49 -8.39
N TYR A 148 20.46 -9.31 -8.98
CA TYR A 148 19.57 -9.03 -10.10
C TYR A 148 19.88 -9.92 -11.31
N LYS A 149 21.16 -10.01 -11.72
CA LYS A 149 21.57 -10.84 -12.85
C LYS A 149 21.29 -12.33 -12.60
N GLU A 150 21.59 -12.82 -11.39
CA GLU A 150 21.32 -14.20 -10.99
C GLU A 150 19.80 -14.50 -10.99
N GLY A 151 19.00 -13.59 -10.43
CA GLY A 151 17.54 -13.72 -10.39
C GLY A 151 16.93 -13.69 -11.78
N LYS A 152 17.41 -12.79 -12.65
CA LYS A 152 16.94 -12.69 -14.03
C LYS A 152 17.22 -13.98 -14.83
N ASN A 153 18.38 -14.58 -14.64
CA ASN A 153 18.73 -15.85 -15.29
C ASN A 153 17.86 -17.03 -14.84
N LYS A 154 17.22 -16.94 -13.66
CA LYS A 154 16.31 -17.96 -13.12
C LYS A 154 14.84 -17.72 -13.49
N GLN A 155 14.52 -16.59 -14.08
CA GLN A 155 13.15 -16.30 -14.50
C GLN A 155 12.75 -17.21 -15.66
N ARG A 156 11.50 -17.67 -15.66
CA ARG A 156 10.90 -18.29 -16.83
C ARG A 156 10.88 -17.26 -17.96
N GLN A 157 11.55 -17.57 -19.04
CA GLN A 157 11.32 -16.83 -20.28
C GLN A 157 9.92 -17.22 -20.77
N GLY A 158 9.10 -16.20 -21.02
CA GLY A 158 7.78 -16.43 -21.58
C GLY A 158 7.89 -17.19 -22.90
N VAL A 159 7.02 -18.17 -23.08
CA VAL A 159 6.83 -18.88 -24.35
C VAL A 159 5.94 -18.03 -25.24
#